data_b6bfe16aa29ba355199f48cae0105548
#
_entry.id   b6bfe16aa29ba355199f48cae0105548
#
_cell.length_a   1.000
_cell.length_b   1.000
_cell.length_c   1.000
_cell.angle_alpha   90.00
_cell.angle_beta   90.00
_cell.angle_gamma   90.00
#
_symmetry.space_group_name_H-M   'P 1'
#
loop_
_entity.id
_entity.type
_entity.pdbx_description
1 polymer ?
#
loop_
_entity_poly.entity_id
_entity_poly.type
_entity_poly.pdbx_seq_one_letter_code
_entity_poly.pdbx_strand_id
1 'polypeptide(L)'
;ALSCLKEFNSTACVIVKHANPCGVALGANMLNVYKRAFNADSLSAFGGIIAINQPCDDILAKEISKVFVEIVLAPAFTKKSLEIFSKKKNLRVLEVGNIQSREQLLEVRNVVGGVIVQETDTSILSEDNLQIVTEHKPSDSDIKTMLFGWKVLKHVKSNGILIVKDNTTVGVGAGQVSRVDSVDIAMNKSGESIKDSILCSDAFFPFRDSIDKIAGSGIKAVLQPGGSVRDDEVISACNEHGIAMVFTGQRCFKH
;
A
#
# COMPACT_ATOMS: atom_id res chain seq x y z
N ALA A 1 9.84 4.90 -0.56
CA ALA A 1 9.12 5.11 -1.83
C ALA A 1 9.65 4.17 -2.91
N LEU A 2 10.94 4.22 -3.23
CA LEU A 2 11.52 3.41 -4.31
C LEU A 2 11.36 1.90 -4.08
N SER A 3 11.54 1.40 -2.87
CA SER A 3 11.35 -0.02 -2.54
C SER A 3 9.92 -0.50 -2.80
N CYS A 4 8.92 0.32 -2.44
CA CYS A 4 7.52 0.01 -2.75
C CYS A 4 7.24 0.09 -4.26
N LEU A 5 7.81 1.05 -4.97
CA LEU A 5 7.66 1.18 -6.41
C LEU A 5 8.20 -0.04 -7.17
N LYS A 6 9.31 -0.63 -6.70
CA LYS A 6 9.93 -1.84 -7.26
C LYS A 6 9.06 -3.10 -7.16
N GLU A 7 7.95 -3.07 -6.42
CA GLU A 7 6.96 -4.16 -6.40
C GLU A 7 6.17 -4.29 -7.71
N PHE A 8 6.21 -3.26 -8.58
CA PHE A 8 5.29 -3.14 -9.70
C PHE A 8 6.02 -3.02 -11.04
N ASN A 9 5.70 -3.92 -11.96
CA ASN A 9 6.16 -3.87 -13.35
C ASN A 9 5.23 -3.02 -14.25
N SER A 10 3.95 -2.88 -13.88
CA SER A 10 3.00 -2.00 -14.56
C SER A 10 3.20 -0.54 -14.15
N THR A 11 2.65 0.41 -14.92
CA THR A 11 2.72 1.83 -14.59
C THR A 11 2.19 2.09 -13.19
N ALA A 12 3.03 2.66 -12.33
CA ALA A 12 2.79 2.83 -10.90
C ALA A 12 3.22 4.20 -10.38
N CYS A 13 2.47 4.69 -9.40
CA CYS A 13 2.84 5.84 -8.57
C CYS A 13 2.74 5.46 -7.10
N VAL A 14 3.77 5.77 -6.35
CA VAL A 14 3.85 5.60 -4.90
C VAL A 14 4.09 6.95 -4.26
N ILE A 15 3.24 7.34 -3.34
CA ILE A 15 3.39 8.54 -2.52
C ILE A 15 3.62 8.13 -1.08
N VAL A 16 4.71 8.63 -0.51
CA VAL A 16 5.14 8.31 0.86
C VAL A 16 5.18 9.59 1.69
N LYS A 17 4.64 9.52 2.88
CA LYS A 17 4.82 10.56 3.89
C LYS A 17 5.55 9.98 5.09
N HIS A 18 6.65 10.63 5.49
CA HIS A 18 7.57 10.10 6.49
C HIS A 18 8.06 8.69 6.10
N ALA A 19 7.59 7.64 6.75
CA ALA A 19 8.02 6.27 6.51
C ALA A 19 6.92 5.35 5.91
N ASN A 20 5.70 5.86 5.70
CA ASN A 20 4.57 5.04 5.24
C ASN A 20 4.05 5.47 3.87
N PRO A 21 3.67 4.53 2.99
CA PRO A 21 2.85 4.83 1.83
C PRO A 21 1.53 5.47 2.29
N CYS A 22 1.15 6.60 1.70
CA CYS A 22 -0.15 7.22 1.92
C CYS A 22 -1.02 7.18 0.67
N GLY A 23 -0.43 6.91 -0.49
CA GLY A 23 -1.15 6.74 -1.74
C GLY A 23 -0.35 5.91 -2.74
N VAL A 24 -0.94 4.83 -3.25
CA VAL A 24 -0.35 3.98 -4.30
C VAL A 24 -1.43 3.65 -5.31
N ALA A 25 -1.11 3.75 -6.59
CA ALA A 25 -2.02 3.38 -7.66
C ALA A 25 -1.28 2.77 -8.86
N LEU A 26 -1.97 1.88 -9.58
CA LEU A 26 -1.53 1.30 -10.84
C LEU A 26 -2.53 1.64 -11.95
N GLY A 27 -2.07 1.67 -13.19
CA GLY A 27 -2.96 1.87 -14.35
C GLY A 27 -2.17 2.00 -15.65
N ALA A 28 -2.83 2.40 -16.72
CA ALA A 28 -2.20 2.54 -18.04
C ALA A 28 -1.59 3.93 -18.28
N ASN A 29 -2.19 4.99 -17.72
CA ASN A 29 -1.78 6.37 -17.95
C ASN A 29 -1.19 6.98 -16.69
N MET A 30 0.06 7.44 -16.75
CA MET A 30 0.82 7.92 -15.59
C MET A 30 0.17 9.12 -14.90
N LEU A 31 -0.39 10.07 -15.63
CA LEU A 31 -1.07 11.21 -15.06
C LEU A 31 -2.30 10.79 -14.22
N ASN A 32 -3.10 9.86 -14.75
CA ASN A 32 -4.25 9.33 -14.02
C ASN A 32 -3.84 8.50 -12.81
N VAL A 33 -2.76 7.72 -12.94
CA VAL A 33 -2.17 6.94 -11.86
C VAL A 33 -1.69 7.86 -10.72
N TYR A 34 -0.97 8.94 -11.06
CA TYR A 34 -0.58 9.94 -10.07
C TYR A 34 -1.79 10.57 -9.37
N LYS A 35 -2.81 11.00 -10.13
CA LYS A 35 -4.02 11.61 -9.55
C LYS A 35 -4.74 10.66 -8.58
N ARG A 36 -4.86 9.38 -8.95
CA ARG A 36 -5.48 8.37 -8.07
C ARG A 36 -4.64 8.15 -6.81
N ALA A 37 -3.33 8.01 -6.93
CA ALA A 37 -2.43 7.88 -5.79
C ALA A 37 -2.48 9.12 -4.87
N PHE A 38 -2.51 10.32 -5.44
CA PHE A 38 -2.61 11.56 -4.67
C PHE A 38 -3.96 11.69 -3.94
N ASN A 39 -5.06 11.37 -4.62
CA ASN A 39 -6.40 11.49 -4.07
C ASN A 39 -6.71 10.42 -3.01
N ALA A 40 -5.91 9.34 -2.92
CA ALA A 40 -6.05 8.33 -1.88
C ALA A 40 -5.95 8.92 -0.46
N ASP A 41 -5.04 9.88 -0.25
CA ASP A 41 -4.91 10.67 0.98
C ASP A 41 -4.20 11.99 0.65
N SER A 42 -4.91 12.92 0.04
CA SER A 42 -4.35 14.20 -0.40
C SER A 42 -3.82 15.05 0.76
N LEU A 43 -4.37 14.89 1.95
CA LEU A 43 -3.92 15.59 3.15
C LEU A 43 -2.52 15.12 3.56
N SER A 44 -2.30 13.80 3.64
CA SER A 44 -1.00 13.23 3.99
C SER A 44 0.02 13.37 2.85
N ALA A 45 -0.41 13.36 1.60
CA ALA A 45 0.45 13.51 0.42
C ALA A 45 1.11 14.90 0.33
N PHE A 46 0.53 15.92 0.97
CA PHE A 46 1.14 17.25 1.06
C PHE A 46 2.51 17.18 1.75
N GLY A 47 3.56 17.69 1.08
CA GLY A 47 4.94 17.59 1.54
C GLY A 47 5.48 16.15 1.56
N GLY A 48 4.92 15.28 0.75
CA GLY A 48 5.36 13.89 0.60
C GLY A 48 6.46 13.69 -0.44
N ILE A 49 6.78 12.43 -0.65
CA ILE A 49 7.74 11.92 -1.64
C ILE A 49 6.94 11.18 -2.71
N ILE A 50 7.08 11.59 -3.96
CA ILE A 50 6.43 10.95 -5.11
C ILE A 50 7.46 10.12 -5.85
N ALA A 51 7.15 8.84 -6.08
CA ALA A 51 7.96 7.94 -6.88
C ALA A 51 7.11 7.34 -8.01
N ILE A 52 7.60 7.41 -9.25
CA ILE A 52 6.94 6.90 -10.45
C ILE A 52 7.91 6.02 -11.25
N ASN A 53 7.39 4.99 -11.95
CA ASN A 53 8.20 4.08 -12.75
C ASN A 53 8.14 4.35 -14.27
N GLN A 54 7.62 5.51 -14.66
CA GLN A 54 7.64 6.00 -16.03
C GLN A 54 8.38 7.35 -16.10
N PRO A 55 8.96 7.73 -17.26
CA PRO A 55 9.53 9.05 -17.42
C PRO A 55 8.54 10.17 -17.06
N CYS A 56 9.01 11.20 -16.36
CA CYS A 56 8.21 12.36 -16.00
C CYS A 56 8.21 13.38 -17.14
N ASP A 57 7.07 13.56 -17.79
CA ASP A 57 6.87 14.56 -18.82
C ASP A 57 6.42 15.93 -18.25
N ASP A 58 6.24 16.91 -19.12
CA ASP A 58 5.83 18.26 -18.73
C ASP A 58 4.38 18.32 -18.25
N ILE A 59 3.51 17.44 -18.71
CA ILE A 59 2.10 17.41 -18.28
C ILE A 59 2.02 16.94 -16.82
N LEU A 60 2.71 15.84 -16.52
CA LEU A 60 2.78 15.30 -15.16
C LEU A 60 3.51 16.27 -14.22
N ALA A 61 4.62 16.89 -14.67
CA ALA A 61 5.35 17.85 -13.87
C ALA A 61 4.51 19.09 -13.50
N LYS A 62 3.69 19.59 -14.44
CA LYS A 62 2.71 20.66 -14.17
C LYS A 62 1.70 20.24 -13.10
N GLU A 63 1.18 19.02 -13.17
CA GLU A 63 0.19 18.53 -12.21
C GLU A 63 0.82 18.38 -10.82
N ILE A 64 1.98 17.73 -10.70
CA ILE A 64 2.72 17.60 -9.45
C ILE A 64 3.05 18.97 -8.85
N SER A 65 3.41 19.95 -9.68
CA SER A 65 3.78 21.28 -9.23
C SER A 65 2.64 22.11 -8.62
N LYS A 66 1.39 21.67 -8.74
CA LYS A 66 0.24 22.35 -8.11
C LYS A 66 0.25 22.24 -6.60
N VAL A 67 0.94 21.24 -6.05
CA VAL A 67 1.02 20.99 -4.62
C VAL A 67 2.47 21.11 -4.12
N PHE A 68 2.62 21.29 -2.83
CA PHE A 68 3.94 21.21 -2.20
C PHE A 68 4.34 19.74 -2.04
N VAL A 69 5.52 19.36 -2.58
CA VAL A 69 6.15 18.06 -2.43
C VAL A 69 7.64 18.24 -2.15
N GLU A 70 8.22 17.35 -1.38
CA GLU A 70 9.64 17.41 -0.99
C GLU A 70 10.55 16.77 -2.04
N ILE A 71 10.13 15.63 -2.60
CA ILE A 71 10.96 14.83 -3.50
C ILE A 71 10.08 14.25 -4.62
N VAL A 72 10.59 14.27 -5.85
CA VAL A 72 10.05 13.51 -6.98
C VAL A 72 11.14 12.57 -7.51
N LEU A 73 10.84 11.27 -7.56
CA LEU A 73 11.70 10.24 -8.16
C LEU A 73 11.07 9.73 -9.46
N ALA A 74 11.86 9.63 -10.52
CA ALA A 74 11.45 9.03 -11.79
C ALA A 74 12.64 8.36 -12.48
N PRO A 75 12.41 7.40 -13.43
CA PRO A 75 13.48 6.84 -14.25
C PRO A 75 14.23 7.89 -15.07
N ALA A 76 13.49 8.88 -15.59
CA ALA A 76 14.01 9.99 -16.37
C ALA A 76 13.06 11.20 -16.30
N PHE A 77 13.58 12.36 -16.66
CA PHE A 77 12.83 13.61 -16.73
C PHE A 77 13.03 14.27 -18.10
N THR A 78 11.96 14.78 -18.71
CA THR A 78 12.10 15.59 -19.91
C THR A 78 12.72 16.95 -19.55
N LYS A 79 13.38 17.59 -20.52
CA LYS A 79 13.94 18.95 -20.32
C LYS A 79 12.87 19.94 -19.83
N LYS A 80 11.67 19.87 -20.39
CA LYS A 80 10.54 20.72 -20.00
C LYS A 80 10.06 20.44 -18.57
N SER A 81 10.03 19.16 -18.14
CA SER A 81 9.66 18.84 -16.75
C SER A 81 10.66 19.39 -15.75
N LEU A 82 11.97 19.32 -16.07
CA LEU A 82 13.02 19.92 -15.23
C LEU A 82 12.91 21.44 -15.17
N GLU A 83 12.59 22.12 -16.28
CA GLU A 83 12.33 23.56 -16.31
C GLU A 83 11.11 23.98 -15.42
N ILE A 84 10.08 23.11 -15.33
CA ILE A 84 8.94 23.33 -14.45
C ILE A 84 9.35 23.18 -12.99
N PHE A 85 10.05 22.11 -12.66
CA PHE A 85 10.48 21.82 -11.30
C PHE A 85 11.55 22.78 -10.77
N SER A 86 12.41 23.34 -11.62
CA SER A 86 13.43 24.32 -11.23
C SER A 86 12.84 25.59 -10.60
N LYS A 87 11.57 25.89 -10.86
CA LYS A 87 10.84 27.01 -10.23
C LYS A 87 10.47 26.73 -8.76
N LYS A 88 10.61 25.49 -8.29
CA LYS A 88 10.32 25.05 -6.91
C LYS A 88 11.62 24.92 -6.12
N LYS A 89 12.04 25.97 -5.42
CA LYS A 89 13.35 26.09 -4.75
C LYS A 89 13.72 24.93 -3.82
N ASN A 90 12.73 24.32 -3.16
CA ASN A 90 12.95 23.29 -2.15
C ASN A 90 12.65 21.87 -2.66
N LEU A 91 12.20 21.70 -3.91
CA LEU A 91 11.92 20.41 -4.49
C LEU A 91 13.22 19.70 -4.88
N ARG A 92 13.38 18.47 -4.44
CA ARG A 92 14.46 17.57 -4.84
C ARG A 92 13.96 16.66 -5.96
N VAL A 93 14.62 16.70 -7.10
CA VAL A 93 14.32 15.86 -8.27
C VAL A 93 15.40 14.81 -8.40
N LEU A 94 15.04 13.53 -8.33
CA LEU A 94 15.97 12.41 -8.38
C LEU A 94 15.68 11.55 -9.63
N GLU A 95 16.61 11.58 -10.57
CA GLU A 95 16.64 10.64 -11.69
C GLU A 95 17.33 9.36 -11.24
N VAL A 96 16.59 8.23 -11.23
CA VAL A 96 17.05 6.96 -10.69
C VAL A 96 17.39 5.92 -11.77
N GLY A 97 17.26 6.31 -13.05
CA GLY A 97 17.51 5.41 -14.18
C GLY A 97 16.51 4.26 -14.24
N ASN A 98 16.97 3.14 -14.78
CA ASN A 98 16.12 1.95 -14.90
C ASN A 98 15.76 1.40 -13.50
N ILE A 99 14.47 1.32 -13.23
CA ILE A 99 13.96 0.75 -11.98
C ILE A 99 13.85 -0.76 -12.18
N GLN A 100 14.92 -1.45 -11.82
CA GLN A 100 14.95 -2.92 -11.86
C GLN A 100 14.12 -3.52 -10.72
N SER A 101 13.76 -4.80 -10.92
CA SER A 101 13.13 -5.61 -9.87
C SER A 101 13.97 -5.64 -8.59
N ARG A 102 13.36 -6.05 -7.49
CA ARG A 102 14.01 -6.10 -6.18
C ARG A 102 15.22 -7.04 -6.20
N GLU A 103 16.33 -6.55 -5.68
CA GLU A 103 17.48 -7.36 -5.33
C GLU A 103 17.39 -7.73 -3.84
N GLN A 104 17.84 -8.92 -3.50
CA GLN A 104 18.01 -9.32 -2.11
C GLN A 104 19.20 -8.55 -1.55
N LEU A 105 18.91 -7.59 -0.67
CA LEU A 105 19.89 -6.74 -0.01
C LEU A 105 19.88 -7.02 1.49
N LEU A 106 20.93 -6.61 2.18
CA LEU A 106 20.98 -6.63 3.64
C LEU A 106 20.51 -5.27 4.19
N GLU A 107 19.51 -5.29 5.06
CA GLU A 107 19.15 -4.15 5.89
C GLU A 107 19.96 -4.18 7.18
N VAL A 108 20.62 -3.07 7.49
CA VAL A 108 21.42 -2.92 8.71
C VAL A 108 20.80 -1.85 9.60
N ARG A 109 20.56 -2.18 10.86
CA ARG A 109 20.07 -1.25 11.87
C ARG A 109 21.02 -1.18 13.06
N ASN A 110 21.37 0.02 13.44
CA ASN A 110 22.17 0.25 14.65
C ASN A 110 21.33 0.02 15.90
N VAL A 111 21.90 -0.69 16.86
CA VAL A 111 21.37 -0.88 18.21
C VAL A 111 22.45 -0.58 19.22
N VAL A 112 22.08 -0.41 20.48
CA VAL A 112 23.07 -0.22 21.54
C VAL A 112 23.97 -1.46 21.64
N GLY A 113 25.27 -1.27 21.43
CA GLY A 113 26.27 -2.33 21.50
C GLY A 113 26.47 -3.15 20.22
N GLY A 114 25.81 -2.81 19.09
CA GLY A 114 26.00 -3.56 17.86
C GLY A 114 25.09 -3.14 16.70
N VAL A 115 24.90 -4.08 15.80
CA VAL A 115 24.01 -3.92 14.63
C VAL A 115 23.13 -5.16 14.47
N ILE A 116 21.90 -4.94 14.02
CA ILE A 116 21.03 -6.02 13.54
C ILE A 116 21.12 -6.02 12.01
N VAL A 117 21.36 -7.19 11.44
CA VAL A 117 21.43 -7.42 10.00
C VAL A 117 20.36 -8.41 9.61
N GLN A 118 19.56 -8.07 8.61
CA GLN A 118 18.54 -8.95 8.06
C GLN A 118 18.47 -8.82 6.55
N GLU A 119 17.98 -9.84 5.89
CA GLU A 119 17.67 -9.78 4.45
C GLU A 119 16.41 -8.94 4.22
N THR A 120 16.38 -8.20 3.09
CA THR A 120 15.16 -7.50 2.67
C THR A 120 14.07 -8.53 2.30
N ASP A 121 12.83 -8.22 2.65
CA ASP A 121 11.69 -9.06 2.26
C ASP A 121 11.44 -8.96 0.74
N THR A 122 11.93 -9.96 0.01
CA THR A 122 11.70 -10.15 -1.43
C THR A 122 10.61 -11.17 -1.73
N SER A 123 9.90 -11.67 -0.72
CA SER A 123 8.85 -12.68 -0.88
C SER A 123 7.76 -12.19 -1.87
N ILE A 124 7.33 -13.10 -2.72
CA ILE A 124 6.27 -12.90 -3.71
C ILE A 124 5.09 -13.77 -3.28
N LEU A 125 3.94 -13.13 -3.07
CA LEU A 125 2.67 -13.82 -2.91
C LEU A 125 2.06 -14.03 -4.30
N SER A 126 1.80 -15.29 -4.66
CA SER A 126 1.07 -15.68 -5.88
C SER A 126 -0.35 -16.14 -5.54
N GLU A 127 -1.20 -16.24 -6.56
CA GLU A 127 -2.57 -16.76 -6.39
C GLU A 127 -2.58 -18.18 -5.83
N ASP A 128 -1.60 -19.03 -6.22
CA ASP A 128 -1.48 -20.42 -5.76
C ASP A 128 -1.20 -20.53 -4.24
N ASN A 129 -0.72 -19.46 -3.61
CA ASN A 129 -0.47 -19.42 -2.17
C ASN A 129 -1.69 -18.99 -1.36
N LEU A 130 -2.77 -18.59 -2.02
CA LEU A 130 -3.95 -18.06 -1.37
C LEU A 130 -4.93 -19.17 -0.99
N GLN A 131 -5.45 -19.13 0.23
CA GLN A 131 -6.47 -20.04 0.72
C GLN A 131 -7.76 -19.25 1.01
N ILE A 132 -8.82 -19.53 0.25
CA ILE A 132 -10.16 -19.00 0.54
C ILE A 132 -10.73 -19.83 1.69
N VAL A 133 -11.09 -19.17 2.82
CA VAL A 133 -11.50 -19.86 4.06
C VAL A 133 -12.96 -19.63 4.42
N THR A 134 -13.68 -18.75 3.68
CA THR A 134 -15.09 -18.42 3.90
C THR A 134 -16.01 -19.05 2.85
N GLU A 135 -17.30 -19.12 3.16
CA GLU A 135 -18.36 -19.57 2.23
C GLU A 135 -18.50 -18.62 1.04
N HIS A 136 -18.52 -17.29 1.34
CA HIS A 136 -18.48 -16.26 0.31
C HIS A 136 -17.09 -16.19 -0.31
N LYS A 137 -17.00 -16.22 -1.65
CA LYS A 137 -15.73 -16.26 -2.36
C LYS A 137 -15.46 -14.92 -3.07
N PRO A 138 -14.21 -14.43 -3.03
CA PRO A 138 -13.84 -13.27 -3.82
C PRO A 138 -13.83 -13.60 -5.32
N SER A 139 -14.06 -12.60 -6.15
CA SER A 139 -13.91 -12.72 -7.62
C SER A 139 -12.42 -12.69 -8.02
N ASP A 140 -12.11 -13.08 -9.26
CA ASP A 140 -10.74 -12.99 -9.80
C ASP A 140 -10.20 -11.55 -9.78
N SER A 141 -11.06 -10.55 -9.94
CA SER A 141 -10.68 -9.15 -9.83
C SER A 141 -10.34 -8.75 -8.39
N ASP A 142 -11.04 -9.36 -7.41
CA ASP A 142 -10.73 -9.15 -5.99
C ASP A 142 -9.39 -9.76 -5.62
N ILE A 143 -9.09 -10.95 -6.10
CA ILE A 143 -7.78 -11.62 -5.91
C ILE A 143 -6.65 -10.73 -6.44
N LYS A 144 -6.79 -10.18 -7.65
CA LYS A 144 -5.80 -9.24 -8.21
C LYS A 144 -5.62 -7.99 -7.34
N THR A 145 -6.72 -7.46 -6.81
CA THR A 145 -6.70 -6.30 -5.90
C THR A 145 -6.08 -6.66 -4.54
N MET A 146 -6.32 -7.88 -4.03
CA MET A 146 -5.65 -8.39 -2.83
C MET A 146 -4.13 -8.50 -3.01
N LEU A 147 -3.67 -9.05 -4.14
CA LEU A 147 -2.24 -9.15 -4.46
C LEU A 147 -1.58 -7.77 -4.61
N PHE A 148 -2.27 -6.80 -5.19
CA PHE A 148 -1.84 -5.40 -5.18
C PHE A 148 -1.72 -4.88 -3.75
N GLY A 149 -2.75 -5.07 -2.94
CA GLY A 149 -2.77 -4.64 -1.54
C GLY A 149 -1.63 -5.25 -0.73
N TRP A 150 -1.36 -6.55 -0.89
CA TRP A 150 -0.26 -7.23 -0.23
C TRP A 150 1.11 -6.61 -0.55
N LYS A 151 1.37 -6.31 -1.82
CA LYS A 151 2.61 -5.66 -2.26
C LYS A 151 2.84 -4.31 -1.59
N VAL A 152 1.79 -3.51 -1.44
CA VAL A 152 1.86 -2.22 -0.74
C VAL A 152 2.02 -2.41 0.76
N LEU A 153 1.27 -3.36 1.34
CA LEU A 153 1.22 -3.62 2.78
C LEU A 153 2.59 -3.97 3.38
N LYS A 154 3.44 -4.68 2.64
CA LYS A 154 4.84 -4.95 3.01
C LYS A 154 5.66 -3.70 3.33
N HIS A 155 5.20 -2.53 2.87
CA HIS A 155 5.84 -1.23 3.10
C HIS A 155 5.14 -0.36 4.15
N VAL A 156 4.06 -0.86 4.75
CA VAL A 156 3.32 -0.19 5.82
C VAL A 156 3.84 -0.64 7.19
N LYS A 157 4.08 0.31 8.08
CA LYS A 157 4.54 0.01 9.45
C LYS A 157 3.49 -0.76 10.25
N SER A 158 3.92 -1.81 10.95
CA SER A 158 3.07 -2.65 11.82
C SER A 158 2.61 -1.90 13.09
N ASN A 159 1.40 -2.17 13.62
CA ASN A 159 0.35 -2.93 12.97
C ASN A 159 -0.13 -2.20 11.72
N GLY A 160 -0.11 -2.87 10.58
CA GLY A 160 -0.45 -2.31 9.28
C GLY A 160 -1.80 -2.83 8.78
N ILE A 161 -2.71 -1.91 8.47
CA ILE A 161 -3.98 -2.16 7.78
C ILE A 161 -4.03 -1.29 6.53
N LEU A 162 -4.35 -1.92 5.42
CA LEU A 162 -4.48 -1.26 4.13
C LEU A 162 -5.85 -1.59 3.53
N ILE A 163 -6.58 -0.56 3.12
CA ILE A 163 -7.83 -0.72 2.36
C ILE A 163 -7.54 -0.33 0.92
N VAL A 164 -7.91 -1.23 -0.01
CA VAL A 164 -7.62 -1.10 -1.44
C VAL A 164 -8.88 -1.30 -2.28
N LYS A 165 -8.92 -0.61 -3.43
CA LYS A 165 -9.97 -0.75 -4.43
C LYS A 165 -9.39 -0.46 -5.82
N ASP A 166 -9.70 -1.28 -6.82
CA ASP A 166 -9.33 -1.05 -8.23
C ASP A 166 -7.84 -0.69 -8.43
N ASN A 167 -6.94 -1.47 -7.81
CA ASN A 167 -5.50 -1.22 -7.83
C ASN A 167 -5.09 0.18 -7.33
N THR A 168 -5.81 0.68 -6.33
CA THR A 168 -5.51 1.94 -5.64
C THR A 168 -5.69 1.74 -4.13
N THR A 169 -4.79 2.32 -3.34
CA THR A 169 -5.00 2.43 -1.90
C THR A 169 -6.09 3.46 -1.64
N VAL A 170 -6.98 3.18 -0.71
CA VAL A 170 -8.05 4.13 -0.32
C VAL A 170 -8.02 4.45 1.17
N GLY A 171 -7.35 3.64 1.98
CA GLY A 171 -7.15 3.90 3.40
C GLY A 171 -5.94 3.19 3.95
N VAL A 172 -5.15 3.85 4.78
CA VAL A 172 -3.95 3.29 5.41
C VAL A 172 -3.98 3.58 6.90
N GLY A 173 -3.99 2.52 7.71
CA GLY A 173 -3.75 2.55 9.15
C GLY A 173 -2.40 1.92 9.45
N ALA A 174 -1.43 2.69 9.95
CA ALA A 174 -0.06 2.25 10.09
C ALA A 174 0.50 2.51 11.48
N GLY A 175 1.29 1.58 12.00
CA GLY A 175 2.14 1.80 13.17
C GLY A 175 1.41 1.93 14.49
N GLN A 176 0.18 1.41 14.59
CA GLN A 176 -0.57 1.45 15.85
C GLN A 176 -0.23 0.27 16.75
N VAL A 177 -0.31 0.50 18.06
CA VAL A 177 -0.07 -0.55 19.07
C VAL A 177 -1.16 -1.61 19.02
N SER A 178 -2.41 -1.19 18.78
CA SER A 178 -3.56 -2.08 18.60
C SER A 178 -3.92 -2.22 17.13
N ARG A 179 -4.22 -3.45 16.67
CA ARG A 179 -4.65 -3.70 15.30
C ARG A 179 -6.02 -3.08 14.99
N VAL A 180 -6.94 -3.10 15.95
CA VAL A 180 -8.26 -2.49 15.80
C VAL A 180 -8.18 -0.98 15.60
N ASP A 181 -7.19 -0.29 16.20
CA ASP A 181 -6.96 1.14 15.96
C ASP A 181 -6.47 1.39 14.54
N SER A 182 -5.61 0.50 14.01
CA SER A 182 -5.19 0.56 12.61
C SER A 182 -6.37 0.37 11.65
N VAL A 183 -7.32 -0.52 11.98
CA VAL A 183 -8.56 -0.70 11.21
C VAL A 183 -9.36 0.61 11.22
N ASP A 184 -9.57 1.23 12.37
CA ASP A 184 -10.31 2.50 12.50
C ASP A 184 -9.69 3.62 11.66
N ILE A 185 -8.39 3.78 11.77
CA ILE A 185 -7.66 4.80 11.00
C ILE A 185 -7.81 4.55 9.50
N ALA A 186 -7.66 3.30 9.05
CA ALA A 186 -7.80 2.95 7.63
C ALA A 186 -9.21 3.21 7.12
N MET A 187 -10.24 2.83 7.87
CA MET A 187 -11.65 3.07 7.54
C MET A 187 -11.96 4.57 7.46
N ASN A 188 -11.56 5.33 8.48
CA ASN A 188 -11.78 6.79 8.52
C ASN A 188 -11.14 7.50 7.32
N LYS A 189 -9.92 7.08 6.92
CA LYS A 189 -9.23 7.64 5.76
C LYS A 189 -9.87 7.25 4.43
N SER A 190 -10.50 6.09 4.35
CA SER A 190 -11.16 5.62 3.13
C SER A 190 -12.41 6.43 2.76
N GLY A 191 -13.10 7.02 3.74
CA GLY A 191 -14.32 7.77 3.51
C GLY A 191 -15.33 6.99 2.66
N GLU A 192 -15.92 7.63 1.66
CA GLU A 192 -16.88 7.00 0.75
C GLU A 192 -16.26 5.93 -0.18
N SER A 193 -14.94 5.95 -0.36
CA SER A 193 -14.22 4.98 -1.20
C SER A 193 -14.14 3.58 -0.58
N ILE A 194 -14.56 3.44 0.69
CA ILE A 194 -14.58 2.16 1.40
C ILE A 194 -15.56 1.14 0.79
N LYS A 195 -16.61 1.62 0.13
CA LYS A 195 -17.62 0.74 -0.48
C LYS A 195 -16.99 -0.14 -1.57
N ASP A 196 -17.28 -1.44 -1.53
CA ASP A 196 -16.76 -2.48 -2.44
C ASP A 196 -15.23 -2.60 -2.41
N SER A 197 -14.60 -2.20 -1.31
CA SER A 197 -13.15 -2.30 -1.10
C SER A 197 -12.74 -3.61 -0.44
N ILE A 198 -11.42 -3.82 -0.35
CA ILE A 198 -10.79 -4.97 0.26
C ILE A 198 -9.85 -4.48 1.37
N LEU A 199 -9.92 -5.12 2.54
CA LEU A 199 -9.03 -4.86 3.65
C LEU A 199 -7.88 -5.88 3.66
N CYS A 200 -6.64 -5.43 3.74
CA CYS A 200 -5.44 -6.25 3.89
C CYS A 200 -4.78 -5.98 5.24
N SER A 201 -4.42 -7.06 5.96
CA SER A 201 -3.78 -7.00 7.27
C SER A 201 -2.41 -7.67 7.23
N ASP A 202 -1.38 -7.05 7.82
CA ASP A 202 0.01 -7.54 7.86
C ASP A 202 0.20 -8.76 8.78
N ALA A 203 -0.78 -9.04 9.65
CA ALA A 203 -0.87 -10.24 10.48
C ALA A 203 -2.33 -10.67 10.69
N PHE A 204 -2.52 -11.80 11.38
CA PHE A 204 -3.86 -12.32 11.68
C PHE A 204 -4.65 -11.40 12.63
N PHE A 205 -5.96 -11.48 12.55
CA PHE A 205 -6.86 -10.88 13.52
C PHE A 205 -6.93 -11.77 14.77
N PRO A 206 -6.59 -11.24 15.97
CA PRO A 206 -6.60 -12.04 17.18
C PRO A 206 -8.02 -12.34 17.71
N PHE A 207 -9.00 -11.53 17.31
CA PHE A 207 -10.40 -11.58 17.74
C PHE A 207 -11.32 -11.16 16.61
N ARG A 208 -12.61 -11.50 16.72
CA ARG A 208 -13.63 -11.13 15.73
C ARG A 208 -13.98 -9.64 15.71
N ASP A 209 -13.60 -8.89 16.76
CA ASP A 209 -13.93 -7.48 16.95
C ASP A 209 -13.64 -6.59 15.73
N SER A 210 -12.53 -6.82 15.06
CA SER A 210 -12.16 -6.09 13.85
C SER A 210 -13.09 -6.43 12.67
N ILE A 211 -13.56 -7.67 12.57
CA ILE A 211 -14.51 -8.10 11.53
C ILE A 211 -15.89 -7.50 11.82
N ASP A 212 -16.37 -7.59 13.05
CA ASP A 212 -17.63 -6.96 13.46
C ASP A 212 -17.62 -5.44 13.21
N LYS A 213 -16.47 -4.80 13.39
CA LYS A 213 -16.26 -3.38 13.13
C LYS A 213 -16.37 -3.00 11.65
N ILE A 214 -15.80 -3.80 10.76
CA ILE A 214 -15.89 -3.54 9.31
C ILE A 214 -17.23 -3.97 8.72
N ALA A 215 -18.03 -4.75 9.45
CA ALA A 215 -19.37 -5.14 9.04
C ALA A 215 -20.24 -3.91 8.72
N GLY A 216 -20.92 -3.93 7.59
CA GLY A 216 -21.76 -2.82 7.14
C GLY A 216 -21.02 -1.60 6.60
N SER A 217 -19.68 -1.56 6.63
CA SER A 217 -18.88 -0.46 6.07
C SER A 217 -18.85 -0.46 4.54
N GLY A 218 -19.11 -1.61 3.92
CA GLY A 218 -18.98 -1.83 2.48
C GLY A 218 -17.68 -2.53 2.08
N ILE A 219 -16.82 -2.91 3.04
CA ILE A 219 -15.70 -3.83 2.79
C ILE A 219 -16.28 -5.19 2.46
N LYS A 220 -15.94 -5.73 1.28
CA LYS A 220 -16.48 -6.99 0.77
C LYS A 220 -15.57 -8.19 1.00
N ALA A 221 -14.28 -7.96 1.24
CA ALA A 221 -13.32 -9.03 1.43
C ALA A 221 -12.14 -8.61 2.32
N VAL A 222 -11.51 -9.61 2.95
CA VAL A 222 -10.36 -9.47 3.83
C VAL A 222 -9.24 -10.38 3.37
N LEU A 223 -8.00 -9.86 3.33
CA LEU A 223 -6.77 -10.61 3.12
C LEU A 223 -5.94 -10.55 4.41
N GLN A 224 -5.55 -11.69 4.97
CA GLN A 224 -4.72 -11.80 6.16
C GLN A 224 -3.89 -13.09 6.16
N PRO A 225 -2.84 -13.20 6.99
CA PRO A 225 -2.03 -14.42 7.06
C PRO A 225 -2.73 -15.68 7.56
N GLY A 226 -3.69 -15.58 8.46
CA GLY A 226 -4.16 -16.71 9.26
C GLY A 226 -3.13 -17.14 10.30
N GLY A 227 -3.41 -18.25 11.00
CA GLY A 227 -2.53 -18.84 12.02
C GLY A 227 -2.79 -18.37 13.45
N SER A 228 -3.95 -17.77 13.71
CA SER A 228 -4.46 -17.50 15.06
C SER A 228 -5.13 -18.76 15.63
N VAL A 229 -5.03 -18.96 16.94
CA VAL A 229 -5.83 -19.96 17.66
C VAL A 229 -7.35 -19.68 17.60
N ARG A 230 -7.74 -18.50 17.13
CA ARG A 230 -9.12 -18.05 16.97
C ARG A 230 -9.52 -17.84 15.51
N ASP A 231 -8.82 -18.44 14.56
CA ASP A 231 -9.18 -18.31 13.14
C ASP A 231 -10.62 -18.74 12.88
N ASP A 232 -11.10 -19.83 13.50
CA ASP A 232 -12.48 -20.30 13.35
C ASP A 232 -13.52 -19.24 13.79
N GLU A 233 -13.25 -18.50 14.89
CA GLU A 233 -14.11 -17.40 15.35
C GLU A 233 -14.15 -16.25 14.34
N VAL A 234 -12.99 -15.91 13.78
CA VAL A 234 -12.85 -14.79 12.81
C VAL A 234 -13.48 -15.16 11.47
N ILE A 235 -13.31 -16.41 11.01
CA ILE A 235 -13.96 -16.94 9.79
C ILE A 235 -15.48 -16.97 9.95
N SER A 236 -15.97 -17.43 11.13
CA SER A 236 -17.41 -17.41 11.43
C SER A 236 -18.01 -16.02 11.36
N ALA A 237 -17.32 -15.01 11.93
CA ALA A 237 -17.76 -13.62 11.84
C ALA A 237 -17.82 -13.12 10.39
N CYS A 238 -16.84 -13.47 9.57
CA CYS A 238 -16.87 -13.13 8.14
C CYS A 238 -18.06 -13.77 7.41
N ASN A 239 -18.37 -15.04 7.68
CA ASN A 239 -19.53 -15.72 7.10
C ASN A 239 -20.85 -15.08 7.54
N GLU A 240 -20.99 -14.75 8.83
CA GLU A 240 -22.16 -14.05 9.38
C GLU A 240 -22.42 -12.71 8.68
N HIS A 241 -21.36 -11.99 8.31
CA HIS A 241 -21.45 -10.67 7.66
C HIS A 241 -21.37 -10.73 6.13
N GLY A 242 -21.23 -11.90 5.51
CA GLY A 242 -21.13 -12.06 4.05
C GLY A 242 -19.81 -11.49 3.49
N ILE A 243 -18.76 -11.44 4.29
CA ILE A 243 -17.43 -10.94 3.90
C ILE A 243 -16.56 -12.12 3.48
N ALA A 244 -15.93 -12.05 2.30
CA ALA A 244 -14.96 -13.06 1.88
C ALA A 244 -13.67 -12.93 2.69
N MET A 245 -13.03 -14.06 3.06
CA MET A 245 -11.71 -14.05 3.70
C MET A 245 -10.73 -14.96 2.98
N VAL A 246 -9.52 -14.45 2.79
CA VAL A 246 -8.43 -15.17 2.12
C VAL A 246 -7.20 -15.13 3.03
N PHE A 247 -6.58 -16.31 3.24
CA PHE A 247 -5.34 -16.44 3.97
C PHE A 247 -4.15 -16.45 3.02
N THR A 248 -3.06 -15.75 3.41
CA THR A 248 -1.79 -15.72 2.68
C THR A 248 -0.78 -16.74 3.19
N GLY A 249 -0.96 -17.27 4.40
CA GLY A 249 0.02 -18.12 5.08
C GLY A 249 1.33 -17.44 5.46
N GLN A 250 1.49 -16.16 5.14
CA GLN A 250 2.71 -15.37 5.39
C GLN A 250 2.36 -14.05 6.06
N ARG A 251 3.20 -13.64 7.04
CA ARG A 251 3.15 -12.30 7.64
C ARG A 251 4.07 -11.36 6.88
N CYS A 252 3.76 -10.06 6.90
CA CYS A 252 4.61 -9.04 6.30
C CYS A 252 4.88 -7.86 7.26
N PHE A 253 5.30 -8.17 8.47
CA PHE A 253 5.64 -7.16 9.47
C PHE A 253 6.76 -6.24 9.02
N LYS A 254 6.56 -4.95 9.22
CA LYS A 254 7.59 -3.91 9.03
C LYS A 254 7.68 -3.04 10.27
N HIS A 255 8.82 -3.10 10.95
CA HIS A 255 9.12 -2.32 12.16
C HIS A 255 10.06 -1.15 11.90
#